data_181e60a7a340f92e80909ad7418c90e2
#
_entry.id   181e60a7a340f92e80909ad7418c90e2
#
_cell.length_a   1.000
_cell.length_b   1.000
_cell.length_c   1.000
_cell.angle_alpha   90.00
_cell.angle_beta   90.00
_cell.angle_gamma   90.00
#
_symmetry.space_group_name_H-M   'P 1'
#
loop_
_entity.id
_entity.type
_entity.pdbx_description
1 polymer ?
#
loop_
_entity_poly.entity_id
_entity_poly.type
_entity_poly.pdbx_seq_one_letter_code
_entity_poly.pdbx_strand_id
1 'polypeptide(L)'
;QLHRRQRQMCIRDRLEVLFSSIYNKNLYRKNDTLCTIGLLSGNILMVFALKGLTLALHFYLFQFKIFNLQEFMPVWMIWIATFILIDLVFYIYHRISHRVNFLWAIHMSHHSSEEMNFAVSFRQAWFGPLSKVPFFMILPLIGFDPTIIAVAGVISTLWGIVGHTQIVGKLGPLEWIFNTPSHHRVHHLSLIHISEPTRPR
;
A
#
# COMPACT_ATOMS: atom_id res chain seq x y z
N GLN A 1 -0.95 5.00 -31.23
CA GLN A 1 -0.25 4.03 -30.34
C GLN A 1 -0.67 4.16 -28.88
N LEU A 2 -0.94 5.37 -28.35
CA LEU A 2 -1.40 5.58 -26.96
C LEU A 2 -2.77 4.90 -26.71
N HIS A 3 -3.73 5.06 -27.62
CA HIS A 3 -5.07 4.47 -27.49
C HIS A 3 -5.07 2.93 -27.56
N ARG A 4 -4.17 2.31 -28.32
CA ARG A 4 -4.01 0.86 -28.33
C ARG A 4 -3.45 0.33 -26.99
N ARG A 5 -2.53 1.06 -26.38
CA ARG A 5 -1.98 0.68 -25.07
C ARG A 5 -3.02 0.81 -23.95
N GLN A 6 -3.86 1.85 -23.98
CA GLN A 6 -4.92 2.04 -22.96
C GLN A 6 -6.03 0.97 -23.02
N ARG A 7 -6.50 0.57 -24.22
CA ARG A 7 -7.50 -0.52 -24.34
C ARG A 7 -6.97 -1.88 -23.91
N GLN A 8 -5.68 -2.08 -23.96
CA GLN A 8 -5.03 -3.31 -23.50
C GLN A 8 -4.89 -3.38 -21.97
N MET A 9 -5.05 -2.28 -21.25
CA MET A 9 -4.91 -2.23 -19.78
C MET A 9 -6.04 -2.93 -19.02
N CYS A 10 -7.30 -2.77 -19.45
CA CYS A 10 -8.45 -3.29 -18.68
C CYS A 10 -8.64 -4.82 -18.75
N ILE A 11 -8.02 -5.51 -19.69
CA ILE A 11 -8.15 -6.98 -19.87
C ILE A 11 -6.95 -7.74 -19.28
N ARG A 12 -5.90 -7.04 -18.88
CA ARG A 12 -4.56 -7.62 -18.63
C ARG A 12 -4.24 -8.01 -17.19
N ASP A 13 -5.04 -7.60 -16.21
CA ASP A 13 -4.70 -7.80 -14.80
C ASP A 13 -4.68 -9.28 -14.36
N ARG A 14 -5.37 -10.15 -15.07
CA ARG A 14 -5.30 -11.61 -14.87
C ARG A 14 -4.16 -12.31 -15.61
N LEU A 15 -3.43 -11.58 -16.42
CA LEU A 15 -2.50 -12.12 -17.41
C LEU A 15 -1.09 -11.50 -17.34
N GLU A 16 -0.76 -10.72 -16.30
CA GLU A 16 0.57 -10.09 -16.23
C GLU A 16 1.70 -11.12 -16.30
N VAL A 17 1.53 -12.29 -15.67
CA VAL A 17 2.47 -13.41 -15.76
C VAL A 17 2.52 -13.99 -17.16
N LEU A 18 1.37 -14.25 -17.79
CA LEU A 18 1.28 -14.71 -19.17
C LEU A 18 1.80 -13.66 -20.15
N PHE A 19 1.51 -12.39 -19.89
CA PHE A 19 2.01 -11.27 -20.69
C PHE A 19 3.52 -11.10 -20.58
N SER A 20 4.08 -11.25 -19.39
CA SER A 20 5.52 -11.21 -19.16
C SER A 20 6.24 -12.30 -19.99
N SER A 21 5.65 -13.49 -20.08
CA SER A 21 6.20 -14.58 -20.89
C SER A 21 6.00 -14.37 -22.40
N ILE A 22 4.82 -13.85 -22.83
CA ILE A 22 4.51 -13.62 -24.25
C ILE A 22 5.33 -12.45 -24.83
N TYR A 23 5.65 -11.41 -24.05
CA TYR A 23 6.41 -10.25 -24.52
C TYR A 23 7.89 -10.28 -24.15
N ASN A 24 8.42 -11.44 -23.71
CA ASN A 24 9.82 -11.60 -23.26
C ASN A 24 10.28 -10.54 -22.22
N LYS A 25 9.36 -9.99 -21.45
CA LYS A 25 9.67 -9.15 -20.31
C LYS A 25 9.77 -10.06 -19.10
N ASN A 26 10.95 -10.50 -18.72
CA ASN A 26 11.21 -11.34 -17.55
C ASN A 26 10.88 -10.57 -16.23
N LEU A 27 9.60 -10.17 -16.06
CA LEU A 27 9.14 -9.43 -14.90
C LEU A 27 9.05 -10.28 -13.62
N TYR A 28 9.14 -11.59 -13.75
CA TYR A 28 9.04 -12.55 -12.64
C TYR A 28 10.27 -13.45 -12.59
N ARG A 29 11.23 -13.10 -11.76
CA ARG A 29 12.41 -13.93 -11.49
C ARG A 29 12.04 -14.98 -10.43
N LYS A 30 12.37 -16.24 -10.66
CA LYS A 30 12.00 -17.36 -9.79
C LYS A 30 12.39 -17.14 -8.32
N ASN A 31 13.63 -16.76 -8.07
CA ASN A 31 14.12 -16.56 -6.70
C ASN A 31 13.43 -15.38 -6.01
N ASP A 32 13.17 -14.31 -6.73
CA ASP A 32 12.47 -13.14 -6.22
C ASP A 32 11.00 -13.45 -5.91
N THR A 33 10.34 -14.20 -6.78
CA THR A 33 8.96 -14.68 -6.57
C THR A 33 8.87 -15.62 -5.37
N LEU A 34 9.81 -16.56 -5.19
CA LEU A 34 9.83 -17.45 -4.03
C LEU A 34 10.03 -16.67 -2.72
N CYS A 35 10.93 -15.68 -2.71
CA CYS A 35 11.11 -14.79 -1.58
C CYS A 35 9.80 -14.03 -1.24
N THR A 36 9.11 -13.52 -2.27
CA THR A 36 7.82 -12.85 -2.10
C THR A 36 6.76 -13.77 -1.50
N ILE A 37 6.67 -15.04 -1.94
CA ILE A 37 5.73 -16.03 -1.38
C ILE A 37 6.06 -16.30 0.10
N GLY A 38 7.32 -16.43 0.46
CA GLY A 38 7.74 -16.61 1.86
C GLY A 38 7.36 -15.42 2.75
N LEU A 39 7.59 -14.20 2.27
CA LEU A 39 7.19 -12.99 2.98
C LEU A 39 5.66 -12.87 3.08
N LEU A 40 4.94 -13.15 2.00
CA LEU A 40 3.48 -13.11 1.96
C LEU A 40 2.86 -14.10 2.94
N SER A 41 3.35 -15.34 3.01
CA SER A 41 2.80 -16.36 3.90
C SER A 41 2.88 -15.93 5.37
N GLY A 42 4.03 -15.44 5.82
CA GLY A 42 4.17 -14.93 7.19
C GLY A 42 3.37 -13.65 7.43
N ASN A 43 3.29 -12.75 6.42
CA ASN A 43 2.46 -11.56 6.53
C ASN A 43 0.97 -11.90 6.68
N ILE A 44 0.46 -12.87 5.91
CA ILE A 44 -0.92 -13.37 6.01
C ILE A 44 -1.19 -13.91 7.42
N LEU A 45 -0.30 -14.75 7.96
CA LEU A 45 -0.45 -15.27 9.32
C LEU A 45 -0.53 -14.15 10.36
N MET A 46 0.34 -13.13 10.26
CA MET A 46 0.32 -11.97 11.15
C MET A 46 -0.94 -11.12 10.97
N VAL A 47 -1.41 -10.93 9.74
CA VAL A 47 -2.68 -10.23 9.48
C VAL A 47 -3.84 -10.96 10.15
N PHE A 48 -3.95 -12.28 9.99
CA PHE A 48 -5.03 -13.05 10.63
C PHE A 48 -4.94 -13.00 12.16
N ALA A 49 -3.74 -13.13 12.72
CA ALA A 49 -3.54 -13.07 14.16
C ALA A 49 -3.89 -11.69 14.76
N LEU A 50 -3.55 -10.61 14.06
CA LEU A 50 -3.66 -9.25 14.60
C LEU A 50 -4.92 -8.51 14.16
N LYS A 51 -5.58 -8.90 13.06
CA LYS A 51 -6.70 -8.14 12.48
C LYS A 51 -7.88 -8.01 13.46
N GLY A 52 -8.25 -9.09 14.13
CA GLY A 52 -9.30 -9.08 15.15
C GLY A 52 -8.94 -8.18 16.32
N LEU A 53 -7.71 -8.29 16.83
CA LEU A 53 -7.20 -7.47 17.92
C LEU A 53 -7.14 -5.98 17.52
N THR A 54 -6.65 -5.66 16.33
CA THR A 54 -6.59 -4.28 15.83
C THR A 54 -7.97 -3.68 15.68
N LEU A 55 -8.94 -4.43 15.16
CA LEU A 55 -10.32 -3.98 15.06
C LEU A 55 -10.97 -3.78 16.43
N ALA A 56 -10.77 -4.71 17.35
CA ALA A 56 -11.25 -4.58 18.74
C ALA A 56 -10.66 -3.35 19.42
N LEU A 57 -9.37 -3.08 19.21
CA LEU A 57 -8.70 -1.90 19.72
C LEU A 57 -9.25 -0.61 19.10
N HIS A 58 -9.57 -0.58 17.81
CA HIS A 58 -10.22 0.57 17.17
C HIS A 58 -11.60 0.82 17.80
N PHE A 59 -12.42 -0.21 18.01
CA PHE A 59 -13.72 -0.07 18.70
C PHE A 59 -13.57 0.38 20.16
N TYR A 60 -12.57 -0.12 20.86
CA TYR A 60 -12.28 0.32 22.22
C TYR A 60 -11.89 1.81 22.25
N LEU A 61 -10.96 2.25 21.38
CA LEU A 61 -10.54 3.63 21.30
C LEU A 61 -11.66 4.57 20.84
N PHE A 62 -12.56 4.09 19.99
CA PHE A 62 -13.71 4.85 19.54
C PHE A 62 -14.68 5.24 20.67
N GLN A 63 -14.68 4.53 21.78
CA GLN A 63 -15.46 4.90 22.98
C GLN A 63 -14.93 6.21 23.60
N PHE A 64 -13.66 6.54 23.37
CA PHE A 64 -12.99 7.75 23.86
C PHE A 64 -12.88 8.82 22.76
N LYS A 65 -13.71 8.75 21.73
CA LYS A 65 -13.69 9.71 20.62
C LYS A 65 -13.86 11.14 21.09
N ILE A 66 -13.08 12.06 20.51
CA ILE A 66 -13.10 13.48 20.82
C ILE A 66 -14.32 14.16 20.18
N PHE A 67 -14.67 13.75 18.94
CA PHE A 67 -15.77 14.33 18.18
C PHE A 67 -16.82 13.28 17.83
N ASN A 68 -18.08 13.68 17.87
CA ASN A 68 -19.18 12.89 17.35
C ASN A 68 -19.47 13.34 15.91
N LEU A 69 -18.66 12.86 14.97
CA LEU A 69 -18.64 13.36 13.59
C LEU A 69 -20.01 13.27 12.90
N GLN A 70 -20.87 12.33 13.29
CA GLN A 70 -22.22 12.17 12.73
C GLN A 70 -23.16 13.33 13.09
N GLU A 71 -22.85 14.10 14.12
CA GLU A 71 -23.61 15.32 14.48
C GLU A 71 -23.26 16.53 13.60
N PHE A 72 -22.06 16.52 13.02
CA PHE A 72 -21.51 17.67 12.26
C PHE A 72 -21.48 17.42 10.75
N MET A 73 -21.48 16.14 10.32
CA MET A 73 -21.25 15.77 8.93
C MET A 73 -22.21 14.66 8.48
N PRO A 74 -22.76 14.73 7.25
CA PRO A 74 -23.45 13.60 6.66
C PRO A 74 -22.51 12.44 6.39
N VAL A 75 -23.03 11.22 6.40
CA VAL A 75 -22.25 9.97 6.30
C VAL A 75 -21.32 9.93 5.08
N TRP A 76 -21.75 10.43 3.94
CA TRP A 76 -20.91 10.46 2.73
C TRP A 76 -19.66 11.34 2.89
N MET A 77 -19.75 12.45 3.63
CA MET A 77 -18.58 13.30 3.93
C MET A 77 -17.63 12.58 4.89
N ILE A 78 -18.15 11.82 5.86
CA ILE A 78 -17.33 11.00 6.77
C ILE A 78 -16.54 9.96 5.96
N TRP A 79 -17.15 9.31 4.96
CA TRP A 79 -16.46 8.40 4.06
C TRP A 79 -15.30 9.07 3.31
N ILE A 80 -15.56 10.21 2.68
CA ILE A 80 -14.52 10.96 1.95
C ILE A 80 -13.39 11.38 2.89
N ALA A 81 -13.73 11.94 4.06
CA ALA A 81 -12.74 12.36 5.05
C ALA A 81 -11.92 11.17 5.57
N THR A 82 -12.56 10.00 5.78
CA THR A 82 -11.86 8.78 6.19
C THR A 82 -10.85 8.34 5.14
N PHE A 83 -11.21 8.35 3.85
CA PHE A 83 -10.28 8.01 2.76
C PHE A 83 -9.08 8.95 2.74
N ILE A 84 -9.30 10.25 2.78
CA ILE A 84 -8.23 11.25 2.77
C ILE A 84 -7.30 11.07 3.98
N LEU A 85 -7.87 10.82 5.16
CA LEU A 85 -7.07 10.65 6.37
C LEU A 85 -6.32 9.31 6.41
N ILE A 86 -6.90 8.23 5.89
CA ILE A 86 -6.19 6.95 5.73
C ILE A 86 -4.95 7.14 4.84
N ASP A 87 -5.10 7.82 3.71
CA ASP A 87 -3.98 8.07 2.81
C ASP A 87 -2.93 9.00 3.45
N LEU A 88 -3.36 10.03 4.18
CA LEU A 88 -2.46 10.91 4.93
C LEU A 88 -1.69 10.14 6.01
N VAL A 89 -2.37 9.34 6.82
CA VAL A 89 -1.74 8.52 7.87
C VAL A 89 -0.78 7.51 7.25
N PHE A 90 -1.17 6.88 6.15
CA PHE A 90 -0.29 5.97 5.41
C PHE A 90 0.92 6.68 4.84
N TYR A 91 0.76 7.88 4.27
CA TYR A 91 1.88 8.70 3.79
C TYR A 91 2.86 9.03 4.92
N ILE A 92 2.35 9.46 6.09
CA ILE A 92 3.18 9.77 7.26
C ILE A 92 3.93 8.52 7.71
N TYR A 93 3.24 7.38 7.88
CA TYR A 93 3.85 6.10 8.22
C TYR A 93 4.95 5.72 7.22
N HIS A 94 4.66 5.76 5.93
CA HIS A 94 5.58 5.40 4.85
C HIS A 94 6.82 6.30 4.84
N ARG A 95 6.61 7.63 4.96
CA ARG A 95 7.69 8.60 5.03
C ARG A 95 8.60 8.39 6.26
N ILE A 96 8.01 8.10 7.42
CA ILE A 96 8.75 7.80 8.64
C ILE A 96 9.48 6.46 8.50
N SER A 97 8.88 5.47 7.83
CA SER A 97 9.52 4.17 7.56
C SER A 97 10.78 4.28 6.70
N HIS A 98 10.89 5.31 5.87
CA HIS A 98 12.12 5.62 5.13
C HIS A 98 13.15 6.41 5.93
N ARG A 99 12.84 6.89 7.14
CA ARG A 99 13.73 7.76 7.95
C ARG A 99 14.14 7.17 9.28
N VAL A 100 13.33 6.29 9.85
CA VAL A 100 13.58 5.67 11.15
C VAL A 100 14.12 4.27 10.93
N ASN A 101 15.34 3.99 11.37
CA ASN A 101 16.05 2.72 11.12
C ASN A 101 15.23 1.47 11.49
N PHE A 102 14.52 1.49 12.61
CA PHE A 102 13.68 0.36 13.03
C PHE A 102 12.54 0.10 12.03
N LEU A 103 11.84 1.14 11.59
CA LEU A 103 10.77 1.02 10.62
C LEU A 103 11.30 0.71 9.22
N TRP A 104 12.48 1.24 8.88
CA TRP A 104 13.16 0.89 7.64
C TRP A 104 13.53 -0.59 7.60
N ALA A 105 14.02 -1.17 8.70
CA ALA A 105 14.32 -2.61 8.77
C ALA A 105 13.11 -3.49 8.43
N ILE A 106 11.89 -3.03 8.75
CA ILE A 106 10.64 -3.68 8.39
C ILE A 106 10.28 -3.39 6.92
N HIS A 107 10.44 -2.14 6.49
CA HIS A 107 9.98 -1.67 5.17
C HIS A 107 10.92 -2.02 4.03
N MET A 108 12.23 -2.17 4.29
CA MET A 108 13.24 -2.49 3.28
C MET A 108 12.97 -3.79 2.52
N SER A 109 12.28 -4.76 3.13
CA SER A 109 11.90 -6.00 2.46
C SER A 109 10.97 -5.74 1.26
N HIS A 110 10.11 -4.73 1.37
CA HIS A 110 9.23 -4.27 0.31
C HIS A 110 10.01 -3.64 -0.85
N HIS A 111 11.09 -2.91 -0.55
CA HIS A 111 11.97 -2.28 -1.54
C HIS A 111 13.11 -3.17 -2.04
N SER A 112 13.20 -4.44 -1.63
CA SER A 112 14.32 -5.32 -1.96
C SER A 112 14.20 -6.06 -3.29
N SER A 113 13.11 -5.89 -4.04
CA SER A 113 12.95 -6.47 -5.38
C SER A 113 13.56 -5.56 -6.44
N GLU A 114 14.35 -6.12 -7.35
CA GLU A 114 14.87 -5.42 -8.52
C GLU A 114 13.80 -5.21 -9.61
N GLU A 115 12.71 -5.97 -9.52
CA GLU A 115 11.60 -5.93 -10.46
C GLU A 115 10.41 -5.17 -9.85
N MET A 116 9.61 -4.55 -10.71
CA MET A 116 8.36 -3.91 -10.33
C MET A 116 7.21 -4.66 -10.99
N ASN A 117 6.48 -5.45 -10.21
CA ASN A 117 5.32 -6.23 -10.66
C ASN A 117 4.31 -6.39 -9.52
N PHE A 118 3.13 -6.93 -9.80
CA PHE A 118 2.10 -7.10 -8.77
C PHE A 118 2.54 -7.99 -7.60
N ALA A 119 3.44 -8.96 -7.81
CA ALA A 119 3.95 -9.77 -6.71
C ALA A 119 4.70 -8.92 -5.67
N VAL A 120 5.36 -7.85 -6.08
CA VAL A 120 6.10 -6.96 -5.18
C VAL A 120 5.17 -6.25 -4.19
N SER A 121 3.92 -5.97 -4.56
CA SER A 121 2.93 -5.39 -3.64
C SER A 121 2.68 -6.28 -2.41
N PHE A 122 2.82 -7.59 -2.58
CA PHE A 122 2.66 -8.59 -1.52
C PHE A 122 3.96 -8.87 -0.75
N ARG A 123 5.07 -8.26 -1.14
CA ARG A 123 6.37 -8.38 -0.49
C ARG A 123 6.42 -7.51 0.76
N GLN A 124 5.70 -7.93 1.79
CA GLN A 124 5.57 -7.21 3.05
C GLN A 124 6.26 -7.99 4.17
N ALA A 125 7.01 -7.29 5.02
CA ALA A 125 7.58 -7.92 6.22
C ALA A 125 6.48 -8.47 7.13
N TRP A 126 6.79 -9.54 7.86
CA TRP A 126 5.84 -10.19 8.77
C TRP A 126 5.31 -9.22 9.83
N PHE A 127 6.17 -8.35 10.37
CA PHE A 127 5.80 -7.32 11.35
C PHE A 127 5.24 -6.02 10.74
N GLY A 128 5.09 -5.95 9.42
CA GLY A 128 4.52 -4.80 8.72
C GLY A 128 3.12 -4.41 9.23
N PRO A 129 2.17 -5.34 9.41
CA PRO A 129 0.86 -5.04 9.97
C PRO A 129 0.93 -4.41 11.36
N LEU A 130 1.79 -4.94 12.24
CA LEU A 130 1.94 -4.46 13.61
C LEU A 130 2.52 -3.03 13.65
N SER A 131 3.52 -2.74 12.82
CA SER A 131 4.17 -1.43 12.78
C SER A 131 3.26 -0.29 12.35
N LYS A 132 2.16 -0.59 11.64
CA LYS A 132 1.15 0.39 11.21
C LYS A 132 0.16 0.76 12.31
N VAL A 133 -0.11 -0.16 13.24
CA VAL A 133 -1.17 0.00 14.27
C VAL A 133 -1.10 1.34 15.00
N PRO A 134 0.05 1.79 15.56
CA PRO A 134 0.11 3.03 16.31
C PRO A 134 -0.33 4.27 15.51
N PHE A 135 -0.06 4.29 14.21
CA PHE A 135 -0.40 5.41 13.34
C PHE A 135 -1.90 5.50 13.08
N PHE A 136 -2.56 4.36 12.89
CA PHE A 136 -3.98 4.30 12.58
C PHE A 136 -4.90 4.44 13.80
N MET A 137 -4.39 4.29 15.01
CA MET A 137 -5.13 4.47 16.26
C MET A 137 -5.67 5.90 16.45
N ILE A 138 -5.09 6.89 15.80
CA ILE A 138 -5.55 8.27 15.89
C ILE A 138 -6.95 8.46 15.28
N LEU A 139 -7.32 7.67 14.26
CA LEU A 139 -8.58 7.84 13.54
C LEU A 139 -9.82 7.59 14.41
N PRO A 140 -9.94 6.46 15.14
CA PRO A 140 -11.08 6.26 16.03
C PRO A 140 -11.13 7.27 17.18
N LEU A 141 -9.97 7.74 17.67
CA LEU A 141 -9.91 8.77 18.72
C LEU A 141 -10.44 10.12 18.23
N ILE A 142 -10.20 10.49 16.97
CA ILE A 142 -10.81 11.69 16.37
C ILE A 142 -12.33 11.53 16.28
N GLY A 143 -12.85 10.32 16.04
CA GLY A 143 -14.28 10.04 15.94
C GLY A 143 -14.70 9.35 14.65
N PHE A 144 -13.74 8.83 13.87
CA PHE A 144 -14.04 8.03 12.68
C PHE A 144 -14.46 6.61 13.07
N ASP A 145 -15.58 6.16 12.50
CA ASP A 145 -16.13 4.84 12.79
C ASP A 145 -15.16 3.72 12.37
N PRO A 146 -14.86 2.75 13.26
CA PRO A 146 -13.94 1.65 12.98
C PRO A 146 -14.31 0.81 11.77
N THR A 147 -15.61 0.66 11.47
CA THR A 147 -16.09 -0.09 10.31
C THR A 147 -15.75 0.66 9.02
N ILE A 148 -15.97 1.97 9.01
CA ILE A 148 -15.64 2.84 7.86
C ILE A 148 -14.12 2.83 7.64
N ILE A 149 -13.32 2.94 8.72
CA ILE A 149 -11.84 2.83 8.66
C ILE A 149 -11.43 1.49 8.05
N ALA A 150 -12.02 0.38 8.49
CA ALA A 150 -11.68 -0.95 8.00
C ALA A 150 -11.98 -1.11 6.50
N VAL A 151 -13.16 -0.69 6.05
CA VAL A 151 -13.57 -0.80 4.64
C VAL A 151 -12.75 0.13 3.75
N ALA A 152 -12.59 1.40 4.14
CA ALA A 152 -11.79 2.37 3.42
C ALA A 152 -10.31 1.93 3.34
N GLY A 153 -9.78 1.32 4.41
CA GLY A 153 -8.43 0.75 4.43
C GLY A 153 -8.25 -0.41 3.45
N VAL A 154 -9.26 -1.26 3.25
CA VAL A 154 -9.23 -2.31 2.21
C VAL A 154 -9.15 -1.67 0.83
N ILE A 155 -9.97 -0.67 0.54
CA ILE A 155 -9.99 0.00 -0.78
C ILE A 155 -8.64 0.71 -1.03
N SER A 156 -8.09 1.42 -0.04
CA SER A 156 -6.76 2.04 -0.13
C SER A 156 -5.65 1.01 -0.39
N THR A 157 -5.73 -0.17 0.25
CA THR A 157 -4.79 -1.28 -0.01
C THR A 157 -4.89 -1.79 -1.44
N LEU A 158 -6.10 -1.96 -1.98
CA LEU A 158 -6.29 -2.37 -3.38
C LEU A 158 -5.70 -1.36 -4.36
N TRP A 159 -5.87 -0.06 -4.09
CA TRP A 159 -5.22 1.00 -4.87
C TRP A 159 -3.69 0.88 -4.80
N GLY A 160 -3.13 0.65 -3.62
CA GLY A 160 -1.70 0.43 -3.44
C GLY A 160 -1.16 -0.77 -4.24
N ILE A 161 -1.93 -1.87 -4.35
CA ILE A 161 -1.55 -3.03 -5.18
C ILE A 161 -1.46 -2.64 -6.65
N VAL A 162 -2.44 -1.90 -7.17
CA VAL A 162 -2.45 -1.41 -8.56
C VAL A 162 -1.25 -0.50 -8.84
N GLY A 163 -0.73 0.19 -7.83
CA GLY A 163 0.48 1.00 -7.93
C GLY A 163 1.74 0.21 -8.35
N HIS A 164 1.79 -1.11 -8.11
CA HIS A 164 2.98 -1.95 -8.34
C HIS A 164 2.99 -2.62 -9.71
N THR A 165 2.92 -1.84 -10.78
CA THR A 165 2.99 -2.41 -12.14
C THR A 165 3.89 -1.59 -13.06
N GLN A 166 4.55 -2.28 -14.00
CA GLN A 166 5.29 -1.66 -15.09
C GLN A 166 4.44 -1.46 -16.36
N ILE A 167 3.23 -2.01 -16.39
CA ILE A 167 2.38 -1.99 -17.58
C ILE A 167 1.71 -0.62 -17.76
N VAL A 168 1.33 0.00 -16.64
CA VAL A 168 0.68 1.32 -16.63
C VAL A 168 1.73 2.41 -16.79
N GLY A 169 1.61 3.19 -17.85
CA GLY A 169 2.41 4.39 -18.10
C GLY A 169 1.90 5.60 -17.31
N LYS A 170 2.28 6.78 -17.77
CA LYS A 170 1.80 8.05 -17.21
C LYS A 170 0.30 8.24 -17.43
N LEU A 171 -0.41 8.65 -16.37
CA LEU A 171 -1.85 8.88 -16.36
C LEU A 171 -2.24 10.36 -16.59
N GLY A 172 -1.29 11.19 -17.04
CA GLY A 172 -1.53 12.59 -17.35
C GLY A 172 -1.89 13.42 -16.10
N PRO A 173 -2.96 14.25 -16.14
CA PRO A 173 -3.30 15.15 -15.04
C PRO A 173 -3.58 14.45 -13.70
N LEU A 174 -3.94 13.15 -13.71
CA LEU A 174 -4.15 12.38 -12.48
C LEU A 174 -2.87 12.25 -11.64
N GLU A 175 -1.70 12.38 -12.26
CA GLU A 175 -0.41 12.33 -11.57
C GLU A 175 -0.15 13.55 -10.66
N TRP A 176 -0.90 14.63 -10.82
CA TRP A 176 -0.79 15.82 -9.97
C TRP A 176 -1.46 15.62 -8.60
N ILE A 177 -2.41 14.67 -8.52
CA ILE A 177 -3.24 14.45 -7.33
C ILE A 177 -2.94 13.09 -6.70
N PHE A 178 -2.77 12.05 -7.54
CA PHE A 178 -2.64 10.68 -7.07
C PHE A 178 -1.21 10.16 -7.21
N ASN A 179 -0.80 9.31 -6.27
CA ASN A 179 0.38 8.48 -6.44
C ASN A 179 0.06 7.38 -7.47
N THR A 180 0.47 7.60 -8.70
CA THR A 180 0.22 6.70 -9.82
C THR A 180 1.29 5.61 -9.90
N PRO A 181 1.07 4.52 -10.67
CA PRO A 181 2.10 3.50 -10.90
C PRO A 181 3.42 4.06 -11.44
N SER A 182 3.38 5.15 -12.21
CA SER A 182 4.61 5.79 -12.72
C SER A 182 5.43 6.44 -11.60
N HIS A 183 4.79 7.13 -10.66
CA HIS A 183 5.45 7.70 -9.49
C HIS A 183 5.96 6.64 -8.53
N HIS A 184 5.13 5.64 -8.25
CA HIS A 184 5.46 4.56 -7.31
C HIS A 184 6.63 3.71 -7.83
N ARG A 185 6.71 3.50 -9.14
CA ARG A 185 7.85 2.84 -9.79
C ARG A 185 9.16 3.63 -9.60
N VAL A 186 9.13 4.95 -9.74
CA VAL A 186 10.31 5.79 -9.47
C VAL A 186 10.72 5.65 -8.01
N HIS A 187 9.75 5.68 -7.08
CA HIS A 187 10.01 5.50 -5.66
C HIS A 187 10.69 4.15 -5.34
N HIS A 188 10.24 3.05 -5.93
CA HIS A 188 10.86 1.73 -5.72
C HIS A 188 12.23 1.60 -6.39
N LEU A 189 12.32 1.92 -7.68
CA LEU A 189 13.49 1.62 -8.48
C LEU A 189 14.62 2.62 -8.28
N SER A 190 14.35 3.85 -7.86
CA SER A 190 15.39 4.84 -7.58
C SER A 190 16.28 4.44 -6.41
N LEU A 191 15.75 3.74 -5.42
CA LEU A 191 16.52 3.26 -4.27
C LEU A 191 17.46 2.11 -4.62
N ILE A 192 17.18 1.37 -5.69
CA ILE A 192 17.94 0.18 -6.11
C ILE A 192 18.90 0.51 -7.26
N HIS A 193 18.47 1.34 -8.23
CA HIS A 193 19.20 1.56 -9.46
C HIS A 193 19.90 2.91 -9.55
N ILE A 194 19.47 3.94 -8.80
CA ILE A 194 19.99 5.30 -8.92
C ILE A 194 20.84 5.72 -7.71
N SER A 195 20.49 5.24 -6.53
CA SER A 195 21.27 5.45 -5.32
C SER A 195 21.67 4.10 -4.75
N GLU A 196 22.95 3.94 -4.40
CA GLU A 196 23.31 2.90 -3.44
C GLU A 196 22.34 3.00 -2.26
N PRO A 197 21.94 1.85 -1.63
CA PRO A 197 21.03 1.89 -0.50
C PRO A 197 21.59 2.83 0.56
N THR A 198 21.28 4.10 0.41
CA THR A 198 21.65 5.12 1.37
C THR A 198 20.88 4.79 2.62
N ARG A 199 21.60 4.28 3.63
CA ARG A 199 21.10 4.27 5.00
C ARG A 199 20.43 5.61 5.26
N PRO A 200 19.23 5.62 5.88
CA PRO A 200 18.67 6.85 6.39
C PRO A 200 19.76 7.52 7.26
N ARG A 201 20.15 8.71 6.86
CA ARG A 201 21.06 9.54 7.65
C ARG A 201 20.33 10.12 8.84
#